data_a0ddf15e69ed518eaf0b696bafb278ec
#
_entry.id   a0ddf15e69ed518eaf0b696bafb278ec
#
_cell.length_a   1.000
_cell.length_b   1.000
_cell.length_c   1.000
_cell.angle_alpha   90.00
_cell.angle_beta   90.00
_cell.angle_gamma   90.00
#
_symmetry.space_group_name_H-M   'P 1'
#
loop_
_entity.id
_entity.type
_entity.pdbx_description
1 polymer ?
#
loop_
_entity_poly.entity_id
_entity_poly.type
_entity_poly.pdbx_seq_one_letter_code
_entity_poly.pdbx_strand_id
1 'polypeptide(L)'
;MRPRQPWPILPRLSLIRFVFVSLFTLVNLGLAGLVIQLLRRRRPWPRPLGAAVLVWATLMVALLYIQGFSPPSWRPFLREWLYFPLSVEMVWNLLFVQVLFLGVILVTLIMGRARKVNRPAATTPQDLSRRKFIYLAACGAVPATAIAMGVHGSDTRDDLRVRELTVPVANLPPELEGFTIAHISDLHSGIFCGPEKLRLIADATNDLKAGLIVITGDIINSNITEFNDAAAAIRRLESPHGVYLCEGNHDLFPGEDIFMTACARAGFKLLRESSAILPINGRRLILGGLPWYSRGFHGNAADVDRLFPERREGDLRVVLAHHPNLFHHAGDSDLMLSGHTHGGQIMLGDVGFGPLFFDYWSGLYRRGAQTLVVSNGAGDWFPCRIGAPAEIGRLRLTRAG
;
A
#
# COMPACT_ATOMS: atom_id res chain seq x y z
N MET A 1 10.10 34.88 -27.38
CA MET A 1 9.79 34.33 -26.04
C MET A 1 10.70 33.15 -25.79
N ARG A 2 11.62 33.22 -24.82
CA ARG A 2 12.51 32.10 -24.47
C ARG A 2 11.71 31.12 -23.61
N PRO A 3 11.76 29.81 -23.83
CA PRO A 3 11.09 28.83 -22.95
C PRO A 3 11.76 28.87 -21.57
N ARG A 4 10.95 28.98 -20.51
CA ARG A 4 11.42 28.90 -19.13
C ARG A 4 11.96 27.47 -18.91
N GLN A 5 13.22 27.37 -18.51
CA GLN A 5 13.79 26.08 -18.08
C GLN A 5 13.04 25.59 -16.83
N PRO A 6 12.62 24.33 -16.78
CA PRO A 6 12.01 23.78 -15.57
C PRO A 6 13.07 23.72 -14.46
N TRP A 7 12.70 24.16 -13.28
CA TRP A 7 13.53 24.11 -12.08
C TRP A 7 13.91 22.65 -11.77
N PRO A 8 15.17 22.38 -11.36
CA PRO A 8 15.59 21.03 -11.02
C PRO A 8 14.85 20.55 -9.75
N ILE A 9 13.94 19.61 -9.94
CA ILE A 9 13.14 18.95 -8.87
C ILE A 9 14.04 18.04 -8.00
N LEU A 10 15.19 17.63 -8.51
CA LEU A 10 16.15 16.72 -7.87
C LEU A 10 16.68 17.16 -6.48
N PRO A 11 16.93 18.44 -6.16
CA PRO A 11 17.44 18.82 -4.84
C PRO A 11 16.39 18.69 -3.72
N ARG A 12 15.09 18.85 -4.00
CA ARG A 12 14.05 18.83 -2.95
C ARG A 12 13.72 17.42 -2.48
N LEU A 13 13.66 16.44 -3.37
CA LEU A 13 13.41 15.04 -3.01
C LEU A 13 14.59 14.42 -2.23
N SER A 14 15.83 14.79 -2.59
CA SER A 14 17.01 14.36 -1.84
C SER A 14 17.05 14.95 -0.42
N LEU A 15 16.63 16.22 -0.27
CA LEU A 15 16.57 16.88 1.04
C LEU A 15 15.47 16.25 1.94
N ILE A 16 14.29 15.99 1.41
CA ILE A 16 13.20 15.34 2.16
C ILE A 16 13.62 13.93 2.60
N ARG A 17 14.22 13.14 1.72
CA ARG A 17 14.76 11.82 2.04
C ARG A 17 15.87 11.91 3.10
N PHE A 18 16.79 12.86 2.96
CA PHE A 18 17.85 13.09 3.93
C PHE A 18 17.28 13.44 5.31
N VAL A 19 16.32 14.36 5.37
CA VAL A 19 15.67 14.78 6.64
C VAL A 19 14.92 13.60 7.25
N PHE A 20 14.18 12.82 6.45
CA PHE A 20 13.45 11.65 6.93
C PHE A 20 14.39 10.58 7.50
N VAL A 21 15.44 10.20 6.75
CA VAL A 21 16.44 9.23 7.18
C VAL A 21 17.16 9.72 8.44
N SER A 22 17.54 10.99 8.48
CA SER A 22 18.23 11.58 9.64
C SER A 22 17.34 11.60 10.89
N LEU A 23 16.07 12.00 10.75
CA LEU A 23 15.09 12.01 11.85
C LEU A 23 14.83 10.59 12.35
N PHE A 24 14.61 9.64 11.46
CA PHE A 24 14.42 8.24 11.79
C PHE A 24 15.63 7.66 12.53
N THR A 25 16.84 7.98 12.08
CA THR A 25 18.11 7.62 12.73
C THR A 25 18.19 8.17 14.15
N LEU A 26 17.90 9.46 14.33
CA LEU A 26 17.95 10.12 15.64
C LEU A 26 16.95 9.50 16.63
N VAL A 27 15.75 9.17 16.16
CA VAL A 27 14.72 8.49 16.96
C VAL A 27 15.21 7.11 17.41
N ASN A 28 15.75 6.31 16.49
CA ASN A 28 16.27 4.97 16.82
C ASN A 28 17.46 5.02 17.79
N LEU A 29 18.40 5.93 17.58
CA LEU A 29 19.54 6.13 18.51
C LEU A 29 19.07 6.62 19.88
N GLY A 30 18.06 7.52 19.92
CA GLY A 30 17.45 7.99 21.15
C GLY A 30 16.75 6.88 21.94
N LEU A 31 15.97 6.03 21.25
CA LEU A 31 15.29 4.87 21.84
C LEU A 31 16.30 3.83 22.34
N ALA A 32 17.32 3.51 21.54
CA ALA A 32 18.41 2.61 21.94
C ALA A 32 19.15 3.14 23.18
N GLY A 33 19.47 4.44 23.18
CA GLY A 33 20.10 5.12 24.33
C GLY A 33 19.24 5.06 25.59
N LEU A 34 17.92 5.31 25.45
CA LEU A 34 16.98 5.23 26.57
C LEU A 34 16.87 3.80 27.13
N VAL A 35 16.79 2.80 26.25
CA VAL A 35 16.78 1.38 26.67
C VAL A 35 18.08 1.02 27.40
N ILE A 36 19.24 1.41 26.87
CA ILE A 36 20.53 1.19 27.51
C ILE A 36 20.58 1.89 28.87
N GLN A 37 20.09 3.13 29.00
CA GLN A 37 20.05 3.88 30.26
C GLN A 37 19.11 3.24 31.30
N LEU A 38 17.93 2.78 30.88
CA LEU A 38 16.96 2.09 31.74
C LEU A 38 17.52 0.76 32.25
N LEU A 39 18.25 0.06 31.42
CA LEU A 39 18.86 -1.23 31.77
C LEU A 39 20.12 -1.08 32.63
N ARG A 40 20.95 -0.05 32.38
CA ARG A 40 22.14 0.27 33.23
C ARG A 40 21.79 0.62 34.67
N ARG A 41 20.66 1.24 34.91
CA ARG A 41 20.23 1.59 36.27
C ARG A 41 19.94 0.42 37.19
N ARG A 42 19.94 -0.83 36.69
CA ARG A 42 19.49 -1.99 37.46
C ARG A 42 20.50 -3.12 37.63
N ARG A 43 21.52 -3.24 36.79
CA ARG A 43 22.70 -4.15 36.97
C ARG A 43 23.76 -3.86 35.87
N PRO A 44 25.03 -4.21 36.08
CA PRO A 44 26.02 -4.15 35.02
C PRO A 44 25.62 -5.13 33.88
N TRP A 45 25.18 -4.57 32.75
CA TRP A 45 24.85 -5.31 31.55
C TRP A 45 26.11 -5.89 30.92
N PRO A 46 26.07 -7.08 30.35
CA PRO A 46 27.20 -7.57 29.59
C PRO A 46 27.51 -6.57 28.46
N ARG A 47 28.69 -5.98 28.56
CA ARG A 47 29.20 -5.00 27.58
C ARG A 47 28.97 -5.41 26.11
N PRO A 48 29.02 -6.73 25.72
CA PRO A 48 28.81 -7.15 24.33
C PRO A 48 27.39 -6.88 23.79
N LEU A 49 26.36 -6.88 24.60
CA LEU A 49 24.99 -6.67 24.11
C LEU A 49 24.70 -5.20 23.79
N GLY A 50 25.23 -4.26 24.61
CA GLY A 50 25.17 -2.82 24.29
C GLY A 50 25.98 -2.49 23.03
N ALA A 51 27.14 -3.12 22.85
CA ALA A 51 27.92 -3.00 21.63
C ALA A 51 27.20 -3.59 20.40
N ALA A 52 26.55 -4.73 20.52
CA ALA A 52 25.79 -5.35 19.44
C ALA A 52 24.61 -4.47 18.99
N VAL A 53 23.86 -3.86 19.90
CA VAL A 53 22.78 -2.90 19.59
C VAL A 53 23.33 -1.66 18.88
N LEU A 54 24.46 -1.13 19.31
CA LEU A 54 25.12 0.01 18.68
C LEU A 54 25.64 -0.32 17.27
N VAL A 55 26.30 -1.47 17.11
CA VAL A 55 26.78 -1.94 15.78
C VAL A 55 25.60 -2.14 14.86
N TRP A 56 24.55 -2.80 15.31
CA TRP A 56 23.34 -3.01 14.52
C TRP A 56 22.67 -1.68 14.10
N ALA A 57 22.49 -0.74 15.04
CA ALA A 57 21.93 0.58 14.73
C ALA A 57 22.80 1.35 13.71
N THR A 58 24.14 1.28 13.87
CA THR A 58 25.08 1.94 12.95
C THR A 58 25.05 1.31 11.56
N LEU A 59 24.97 -0.02 11.49
CA LEU A 59 24.80 -0.74 10.22
C LEU A 59 23.49 -0.33 9.53
N MET A 60 22.38 -0.28 10.23
CA MET A 60 21.09 0.14 9.67
C MET A 60 21.15 1.57 9.11
N VAL A 61 21.78 2.47 9.84
CA VAL A 61 22.00 3.86 9.38
C VAL A 61 22.85 3.90 8.11
N ALA A 62 23.99 3.19 8.12
CA ALA A 62 24.89 3.13 6.96
C ALA A 62 24.16 2.58 5.71
N LEU A 63 23.37 1.54 5.89
CA LEU A 63 22.60 0.91 4.83
C LEU A 63 21.50 1.84 4.27
N LEU A 64 20.80 2.60 5.13
CA LEU A 64 19.83 3.61 4.70
C LEU A 64 20.51 4.74 3.90
N TYR A 65 21.70 5.17 4.33
CA TYR A 65 22.48 6.17 3.58
C TYR A 65 22.96 5.64 2.23
N ILE A 66 23.47 4.42 2.18
CA ILE A 66 23.88 3.76 0.93
C ILE A 66 22.68 3.67 -0.03
N GLN A 67 21.50 3.28 0.46
CA GLN A 67 20.27 3.22 -0.32
C GLN A 67 19.85 4.59 -0.88
N GLY A 68 19.94 5.64 -0.07
CA GLY A 68 19.51 6.98 -0.46
C GLY A 68 20.43 7.68 -1.47
N PHE A 69 21.73 7.35 -1.46
CA PHE A 69 22.76 8.09 -2.19
C PHE A 69 23.56 7.27 -3.21
N SER A 70 23.19 6.00 -3.47
CA SER A 70 23.89 5.14 -4.44
C SER A 70 23.77 5.68 -5.87
N PRO A 71 24.88 5.68 -6.63
CA PRO A 71 24.86 6.03 -8.04
C PRO A 71 23.92 5.11 -8.84
N PRO A 72 23.28 5.63 -9.92
CA PRO A 72 22.38 4.85 -10.78
C PRO A 72 23.02 3.56 -11.35
N SER A 73 24.32 3.56 -11.59
CA SER A 73 25.09 2.43 -12.12
C SER A 73 25.18 1.23 -11.17
N TRP A 74 25.07 1.46 -9.86
CA TRP A 74 25.10 0.41 -8.83
C TRP A 74 23.74 -0.19 -8.52
N ARG A 75 22.66 0.45 -8.99
CA ARG A 75 21.28 0.04 -8.70
C ARG A 75 20.92 -1.39 -9.12
N PRO A 76 21.36 -1.95 -10.28
CA PRO A 76 21.04 -3.32 -10.61
C PRO A 76 21.60 -4.34 -9.61
N PHE A 77 22.89 -4.21 -9.25
CA PHE A 77 23.54 -5.08 -8.27
C PHE A 77 22.96 -4.89 -6.86
N LEU A 78 22.78 -3.63 -6.45
CA LEU A 78 22.20 -3.31 -5.15
C LEU A 78 20.75 -3.75 -5.07
N ARG A 79 20.00 -3.73 -6.18
CA ARG A 79 18.58 -4.11 -6.24
C ARG A 79 18.34 -5.54 -5.77
N GLU A 80 19.10 -6.50 -6.28
CA GLU A 80 18.88 -7.92 -6.00
C GLU A 80 19.44 -8.35 -4.64
N TRP A 81 20.61 -7.83 -4.24
CA TRP A 81 21.35 -8.33 -3.09
C TRP A 81 21.27 -7.45 -1.85
N LEU A 82 20.96 -6.19 -2.00
CA LEU A 82 20.98 -5.25 -0.89
C LEU A 82 19.62 -4.55 -0.65
N TYR A 83 18.97 -4.05 -1.70
CA TYR A 83 17.73 -3.28 -1.55
C TYR A 83 16.56 -4.12 -1.07
N PHE A 84 16.41 -5.33 -1.55
CA PHE A 84 15.32 -6.21 -1.13
C PHE A 84 15.45 -6.60 0.35
N PRO A 85 16.58 -7.19 0.79
CA PRO A 85 16.80 -7.47 2.21
C PRO A 85 16.70 -6.22 3.08
N LEU A 86 17.24 -5.08 2.63
CA LEU A 86 17.23 -3.83 3.40
C LEU A 86 15.87 -3.18 3.49
N SER A 87 15.05 -3.27 2.46
CA SER A 87 13.69 -2.76 2.51
C SER A 87 12.84 -3.60 3.46
N VAL A 88 13.01 -4.91 3.46
CA VAL A 88 12.43 -5.82 4.43
C VAL A 88 12.91 -5.45 5.84
N GLU A 89 14.21 -5.27 6.02
CA GLU A 89 14.82 -4.85 7.29
C GLU A 89 14.33 -3.47 7.76
N MET A 90 14.23 -2.50 6.88
CA MET A 90 13.71 -1.16 7.20
C MET A 90 12.28 -1.22 7.73
N VAL A 91 11.46 -2.03 7.12
CA VAL A 91 10.08 -2.29 7.55
C VAL A 91 10.06 -2.98 8.90
N TRP A 92 10.91 -3.98 9.09
CA TRP A 92 11.08 -4.66 10.36
C TRP A 92 11.44 -3.69 11.47
N ASN A 93 12.38 -2.79 11.20
CA ASN A 93 12.78 -1.76 12.15
C ASN A 93 11.64 -0.80 12.47
N LEU A 94 10.91 -0.33 11.44
CA LEU A 94 9.81 0.63 11.63
C LEU A 94 8.65 0.04 12.44
N LEU A 95 8.24 -1.17 12.15
CA LEU A 95 7.02 -1.73 12.70
C LEU A 95 7.25 -2.56 13.97
N PHE A 96 8.31 -3.34 14.00
CA PHE A 96 8.46 -4.34 15.05
C PHE A 96 9.50 -3.96 16.10
N VAL A 97 10.64 -3.43 15.72
CA VAL A 97 11.68 -3.08 16.69
C VAL A 97 11.28 -1.86 17.52
N GLN A 98 10.62 -0.86 16.93
CA GLN A 98 10.12 0.28 17.69
C GLN A 98 8.98 -0.09 18.62
N VAL A 99 8.03 -0.93 18.16
CA VAL A 99 6.96 -1.46 19.04
C VAL A 99 7.56 -2.29 20.17
N LEU A 100 8.59 -3.10 19.88
CA LEU A 100 9.33 -3.84 20.88
C LEU A 100 10.00 -2.91 21.91
N PHE A 101 10.71 -1.87 21.46
CA PHE A 101 11.34 -0.90 22.37
C PHE A 101 10.32 -0.17 23.22
N LEU A 102 9.22 0.29 22.64
CA LEU A 102 8.13 0.94 23.37
C LEU A 102 7.49 -0.03 24.38
N GLY A 103 7.28 -1.29 24.00
CA GLY A 103 6.77 -2.34 24.89
C GLY A 103 7.71 -2.60 26.07
N VAL A 104 9.02 -2.72 25.83
CA VAL A 104 10.03 -2.89 26.90
C VAL A 104 10.09 -1.67 27.81
N ILE A 105 10.00 -0.46 27.26
CA ILE A 105 9.95 0.79 28.04
C ILE A 105 8.70 0.81 28.91
N LEU A 106 7.53 0.54 28.33
CA LEU A 106 6.24 0.54 29.02
C LEU A 106 6.20 -0.49 30.16
N VAL A 107 6.60 -1.73 29.90
CA VAL A 107 6.71 -2.79 30.92
C VAL A 107 7.68 -2.37 32.04
N THR A 108 8.82 -1.77 31.67
CA THR A 108 9.82 -1.30 32.66
C THR A 108 9.28 -0.17 33.52
N LEU A 109 8.50 0.75 32.95
CA LEU A 109 7.85 1.86 33.68
C LEU A 109 6.73 1.34 34.60
N ILE A 110 5.88 0.44 34.12
CA ILE A 110 4.79 -0.16 34.91
C ILE A 110 5.37 -0.93 36.11
N MET A 111 6.37 -1.78 35.86
CA MET A 111 7.05 -2.51 36.93
C MET A 111 7.81 -1.58 37.91
N GLY A 112 8.30 -0.45 37.41
CA GLY A 112 8.94 0.59 38.24
C GLY A 112 7.96 1.28 39.17
N ARG A 113 6.73 1.57 38.66
CA ARG A 113 5.64 2.16 39.49
C ARG A 113 5.09 1.15 40.49
N ALA A 114 4.83 -0.08 40.12
CA ALA A 114 4.35 -1.13 41.02
C ALA A 114 5.31 -1.39 42.19
N ARG A 115 6.64 -1.23 41.97
CA ARG A 115 7.64 -1.35 43.04
C ARG A 115 7.65 -0.17 44.04
N LYS A 116 7.20 1.03 43.62
CA LYS A 116 7.06 2.19 44.53
C LYS A 116 5.85 2.05 45.46
N VAL A 117 4.81 1.38 45.00
CA VAL A 117 3.54 1.21 45.72
C VAL A 117 3.59 0.01 46.70
N ASN A 118 4.28 -1.08 46.33
CA ASN A 118 4.41 -2.28 47.17
C ASN A 118 5.90 -2.53 47.49
N ARG A 119 6.39 -2.10 48.66
CA ARG A 119 7.59 -2.64 49.27
C ARG A 119 7.21 -3.73 50.29
N PRO A 120 7.14 -5.00 49.93
CA PRO A 120 7.12 -6.06 50.90
C PRO A 120 8.56 -6.38 51.30
N ALA A 121 8.74 -6.63 52.60
CA ALA A 121 9.96 -7.20 53.15
C ALA A 121 10.22 -8.56 52.47
N ALA A 122 11.50 -8.83 52.13
CA ALA A 122 12.07 -10.11 51.66
C ALA A 122 11.36 -10.81 50.48
N THR A 123 11.92 -10.66 49.26
CA THR A 123 11.58 -11.50 48.10
C THR A 123 12.23 -12.87 48.22
N THR A 124 11.42 -13.95 48.12
CA THR A 124 11.94 -15.33 48.11
C THR A 124 12.74 -15.63 46.85
N PRO A 125 13.70 -16.57 46.85
CA PRO A 125 14.42 -16.99 45.66
C PRO A 125 13.51 -17.45 44.49
N GLN A 126 12.35 -18.03 44.81
CA GLN A 126 11.36 -18.48 43.87
C GLN A 126 10.66 -17.33 43.14
N ASP A 127 10.36 -16.21 43.82
CA ASP A 127 9.79 -15.01 43.19
C ASP A 127 10.75 -14.35 42.20
N LEU A 128 12.05 -14.39 42.52
CA LEU A 128 13.10 -13.91 41.63
C LEU A 128 13.24 -14.80 40.37
N SER A 129 13.06 -16.12 40.49
CA SER A 129 13.13 -17.09 39.39
C SER A 129 11.93 -16.92 38.45
N ARG A 130 10.71 -16.82 38.98
CA ARG A 130 9.47 -16.60 38.19
C ARG A 130 9.49 -15.26 37.44
N ARG A 131 9.94 -14.20 38.10
CA ARG A 131 10.07 -12.88 37.45
C ARG A 131 11.14 -12.85 36.33
N LYS A 132 12.27 -13.54 36.54
CA LYS A 132 13.30 -13.71 35.50
C LYS A 132 12.76 -14.49 34.31
N PHE A 133 12.02 -15.57 34.57
CA PHE A 133 11.41 -16.39 33.53
C PHE A 133 10.41 -15.56 32.69
N ILE A 134 9.49 -14.85 33.30
CA ILE A 134 8.52 -13.98 32.61
C ILE A 134 9.23 -12.90 31.79
N TYR A 135 10.29 -12.30 32.33
CA TYR A 135 11.08 -11.30 31.63
C TYR A 135 11.82 -11.90 30.42
N LEU A 136 12.47 -13.03 30.58
CA LEU A 136 13.19 -13.73 29.49
C LEU A 136 12.20 -14.25 28.44
N ALA A 137 11.05 -14.78 28.85
CA ALA A 137 10.01 -15.20 27.95
C ALA A 137 9.45 -14.04 27.12
N ALA A 138 9.16 -12.89 27.76
CA ALA A 138 8.72 -11.70 27.05
C ALA A 138 9.80 -11.14 26.08
N CYS A 139 11.08 -11.14 26.53
CA CYS A 139 12.19 -10.69 25.68
C CYS A 139 12.51 -11.63 24.52
N GLY A 140 12.13 -12.91 24.60
CA GLY A 140 12.33 -13.90 23.55
C GLY A 140 11.11 -14.05 22.65
N ALA A 141 9.90 -14.13 23.23
CA ALA A 141 8.68 -14.39 22.48
C ALA A 141 8.30 -13.24 21.53
N VAL A 142 8.45 -11.97 21.97
CA VAL A 142 8.08 -10.82 21.15
C VAL A 142 8.95 -10.70 19.88
N PRO A 143 10.30 -10.77 19.95
CA PRO A 143 11.12 -10.80 18.75
C PRO A 143 10.83 -12.01 17.86
N ALA A 144 10.68 -13.22 18.45
CA ALA A 144 10.38 -14.42 17.69
C ALA A 144 9.06 -14.31 16.92
N THR A 145 8.02 -13.77 17.58
CA THR A 145 6.72 -13.52 16.92
C THR A 145 6.87 -12.48 15.81
N ALA A 146 7.59 -11.39 16.06
CA ALA A 146 7.85 -10.39 15.06
C ALA A 146 8.59 -10.99 13.85
N ILE A 147 9.66 -11.78 14.05
CA ILE A 147 10.39 -12.50 12.99
C ILE A 147 9.44 -13.43 12.22
N ALA A 148 8.65 -14.24 12.90
CA ALA A 148 7.72 -15.15 12.27
C ALA A 148 6.66 -14.41 11.42
N MET A 149 6.13 -13.28 11.90
CA MET A 149 5.19 -12.46 11.16
C MET A 149 5.80 -11.86 9.90
N GLY A 150 7.05 -11.38 9.95
CA GLY A 150 7.67 -10.83 8.76
C GLY A 150 8.06 -11.87 7.72
N VAL A 151 8.61 -13.01 8.15
CA VAL A 151 8.84 -14.13 7.23
C VAL A 151 7.52 -14.54 6.58
N HIS A 152 6.46 -14.72 7.36
CA HIS A 152 5.13 -15.01 6.84
C HIS A 152 4.62 -13.92 5.89
N GLY A 153 4.75 -12.65 6.28
CA GLY A 153 4.31 -11.52 5.44
C GLY A 153 5.11 -11.37 4.14
N SER A 154 6.37 -11.75 4.13
CA SER A 154 7.19 -11.81 2.91
C SER A 154 6.77 -12.95 2.00
N ASP A 155 6.50 -14.13 2.56
CA ASP A 155 6.05 -15.29 1.78
C ASP A 155 4.66 -15.06 1.17
N THR A 156 3.74 -14.47 1.93
CA THR A 156 2.36 -14.19 1.47
C THR A 156 2.24 -13.01 0.52
N ARG A 157 3.30 -12.22 0.36
CA ARG A 157 3.34 -11.11 -0.61
C ARG A 157 3.14 -11.59 -2.04
N ASP A 158 3.74 -12.72 -2.40
CA ASP A 158 3.69 -13.25 -3.76
C ASP A 158 2.46 -14.15 -4.03
N ASP A 159 1.58 -14.32 -3.01
CA ASP A 159 0.32 -15.05 -3.11
C ASP A 159 -0.74 -14.18 -3.80
N LEU A 160 -0.65 -14.11 -5.15
CA LEU A 160 -1.63 -13.41 -5.96
C LEU A 160 -2.92 -14.25 -6.05
N ARG A 161 -4.04 -13.67 -5.64
CA ARG A 161 -5.36 -14.33 -5.64
C ARG A 161 -6.33 -13.67 -6.60
N VAL A 162 -7.22 -14.47 -7.17
CA VAL A 162 -8.42 -13.98 -7.81
C VAL A 162 -9.52 -13.86 -6.76
N ARG A 163 -10.02 -12.64 -6.53
CA ARG A 163 -11.14 -12.39 -5.66
C ARG A 163 -12.43 -12.29 -6.46
N GLU A 164 -13.28 -13.30 -6.36
CA GLU A 164 -14.61 -13.29 -6.96
C GLU A 164 -15.56 -12.44 -6.10
N LEU A 165 -16.16 -11.42 -6.70
CA LEU A 165 -17.13 -10.56 -6.02
C LEU A 165 -18.41 -10.46 -6.86
N THR A 166 -19.52 -10.79 -6.23
CA THR A 166 -20.86 -10.43 -6.74
C THR A 166 -21.14 -9.00 -6.32
N VAL A 167 -21.29 -8.11 -7.29
CA VAL A 167 -21.42 -6.66 -7.06
C VAL A 167 -22.86 -6.23 -7.32
N PRO A 168 -23.66 -5.98 -6.27
CA PRO A 168 -25.02 -5.52 -6.43
C PRO A 168 -25.04 -4.03 -6.85
N VAL A 169 -25.71 -3.75 -7.95
CA VAL A 169 -25.92 -2.39 -8.49
C VAL A 169 -27.41 -2.11 -8.56
N ALA A 170 -27.86 -1.03 -7.90
CA ALA A 170 -29.28 -0.75 -7.73
C ALA A 170 -30.01 -0.53 -9.06
N ASN A 171 -29.40 0.19 -9.98
CA ASN A 171 -29.99 0.56 -11.27
C ASN A 171 -29.41 -0.26 -12.44
N LEU A 172 -28.95 -1.48 -12.17
CA LEU A 172 -28.34 -2.32 -13.21
C LEU A 172 -29.39 -2.72 -14.27
N PRO A 173 -29.18 -2.36 -15.55
CA PRO A 173 -30.02 -2.84 -16.62
C PRO A 173 -30.02 -4.36 -16.72
N PRO A 174 -31.15 -5.01 -17.00
CA PRO A 174 -31.20 -6.48 -17.13
C PRO A 174 -30.18 -7.06 -18.13
N GLU A 175 -29.88 -6.32 -19.19
CA GLU A 175 -28.94 -6.71 -20.24
C GLU A 175 -27.50 -6.74 -19.77
N LEU A 176 -27.19 -6.08 -18.62
CA LEU A 176 -25.87 -6.08 -17.99
C LEU A 176 -25.80 -7.03 -16.77
N GLU A 177 -26.86 -7.76 -16.47
CA GLU A 177 -26.85 -8.79 -15.43
C GLU A 177 -25.80 -9.85 -15.75
N GLY A 178 -24.90 -10.11 -14.79
CA GLY A 178 -23.81 -11.05 -14.98
C GLY A 178 -22.62 -10.52 -15.78
N PHE A 179 -22.61 -9.26 -16.23
CA PHE A 179 -21.46 -8.65 -16.88
C PHE A 179 -20.25 -8.67 -15.94
N THR A 180 -19.06 -8.98 -16.46
CA THR A 180 -17.85 -9.15 -15.66
C THR A 180 -16.82 -8.06 -15.94
N ILE A 181 -16.24 -7.54 -14.85
CA ILE A 181 -15.14 -6.57 -14.89
C ILE A 181 -13.94 -7.18 -14.15
N ALA A 182 -12.78 -7.24 -14.81
CA ALA A 182 -11.53 -7.51 -14.12
C ALA A 182 -10.98 -6.20 -13.56
N HIS A 183 -10.82 -6.13 -12.25
CA HIS A 183 -10.35 -4.96 -11.53
C HIS A 183 -8.94 -5.21 -11.01
N ILE A 184 -7.99 -4.51 -11.58
CA ILE A 184 -6.59 -4.46 -11.16
C ILE A 184 -6.37 -3.10 -10.51
N SER A 185 -5.51 -3.05 -9.50
CA SER A 185 -5.06 -1.80 -8.87
C SER A 185 -3.65 -1.94 -8.35
N ASP A 186 -2.96 -0.82 -8.14
CA ASP A 186 -1.72 -0.78 -7.37
C ASP A 186 -0.68 -1.78 -7.89
N LEU A 187 -0.34 -1.68 -9.18
CA LEU A 187 0.70 -2.53 -9.77
C LEU A 187 2.07 -2.27 -9.18
N HIS A 188 2.35 -0.99 -8.83
CA HIS A 188 3.63 -0.56 -8.28
C HIS A 188 4.82 -1.18 -9.00
N SER A 189 4.80 -1.10 -10.36
CA SER A 189 5.94 -1.53 -11.15
C SER A 189 7.23 -0.96 -10.58
N GLY A 190 8.17 -1.81 -10.22
CA GLY A 190 9.38 -1.39 -9.55
C GLY A 190 10.09 -2.54 -8.86
N ILE A 191 10.72 -2.21 -7.72
CA ILE A 191 11.61 -3.16 -7.03
C ILE A 191 10.89 -4.40 -6.48
N PHE A 192 9.63 -4.26 -6.05
CA PHE A 192 8.86 -5.35 -5.45
C PHE A 192 7.89 -6.00 -6.43
N CYS A 193 7.59 -5.35 -7.55
CA CYS A 193 6.75 -5.85 -8.62
C CYS A 193 7.49 -5.70 -9.95
N GLY A 194 8.41 -6.61 -10.21
CA GLY A 194 9.22 -6.63 -11.42
C GLY A 194 8.49 -7.24 -12.63
N PRO A 195 9.15 -7.30 -13.80
CA PRO A 195 8.55 -7.74 -15.07
C PRO A 195 7.88 -9.11 -15.00
N GLU A 196 8.46 -10.06 -14.26
CA GLU A 196 7.91 -11.40 -14.13
C GLU A 196 6.58 -11.41 -13.37
N LYS A 197 6.51 -10.73 -12.22
CA LYS A 197 5.27 -10.60 -11.44
C LYS A 197 4.20 -9.84 -12.23
N LEU A 198 4.57 -8.75 -12.91
CA LEU A 198 3.67 -8.00 -13.78
C LEU A 198 3.11 -8.88 -14.92
N ARG A 199 3.94 -9.75 -15.50
CA ARG A 199 3.49 -10.71 -16.50
C ARG A 199 2.50 -11.71 -15.91
N LEU A 200 2.77 -12.28 -14.74
CA LEU A 200 1.86 -13.18 -14.04
C LEU A 200 0.51 -12.52 -13.75
N ILE A 201 0.51 -11.24 -13.32
CA ILE A 201 -0.73 -10.48 -13.11
C ILE A 201 -1.51 -10.34 -14.42
N ALA A 202 -0.84 -10.00 -15.53
CA ALA A 202 -1.49 -9.86 -16.82
C ALA A 202 -2.07 -11.19 -17.32
N ASP A 203 -1.30 -12.28 -17.24
CA ASP A 203 -1.73 -13.62 -17.67
C ASP A 203 -2.94 -14.09 -16.82
N ALA A 204 -2.87 -13.96 -15.47
CA ALA A 204 -3.97 -14.31 -14.59
C ALA A 204 -5.23 -13.44 -14.81
N THR A 205 -5.06 -12.18 -15.20
CA THR A 205 -6.19 -11.29 -15.54
C THR A 205 -6.86 -11.73 -16.84
N ASN A 206 -6.09 -12.10 -17.86
CA ASN A 206 -6.62 -12.59 -19.13
C ASN A 206 -7.38 -13.92 -18.98
N ASP A 207 -6.93 -14.79 -18.07
CA ASP A 207 -7.60 -16.06 -17.77
C ASP A 207 -9.02 -15.86 -17.21
N LEU A 208 -9.33 -14.69 -16.63
CA LEU A 208 -10.67 -14.35 -16.17
C LEU A 208 -11.68 -14.15 -17.30
N LYS A 209 -11.21 -13.88 -18.51
CA LYS A 209 -12.04 -13.61 -19.71
C LYS A 209 -13.12 -12.57 -19.42
N ALA A 210 -12.76 -11.50 -18.70
CA ALA A 210 -13.68 -10.45 -18.31
C ALA A 210 -14.09 -9.59 -19.51
N GLY A 211 -15.33 -9.11 -19.50
CA GLY A 211 -15.86 -8.24 -20.54
C GLY A 211 -15.15 -6.89 -20.62
N LEU A 212 -14.69 -6.38 -19.48
CA LEU A 212 -13.97 -5.11 -19.34
C LEU A 212 -12.80 -5.29 -18.36
N ILE A 213 -11.67 -4.65 -18.62
CA ILE A 213 -10.55 -4.57 -17.67
C ILE A 213 -10.37 -3.12 -17.25
N VAL A 214 -10.23 -2.89 -15.94
CA VAL A 214 -9.92 -1.58 -15.39
C VAL A 214 -8.72 -1.64 -14.46
N ILE A 215 -7.91 -0.56 -14.46
CA ILE A 215 -6.75 -0.39 -13.60
C ILE A 215 -6.93 0.91 -12.82
N THR A 216 -7.06 0.82 -11.51
CA THR A 216 -7.37 1.97 -10.67
C THR A 216 -6.13 2.57 -10.00
N GLY A 217 -5.14 2.97 -10.82
CA GLY A 217 -3.99 3.77 -10.41
C GLY A 217 -2.83 3.01 -9.80
N ASP A 218 -1.79 3.76 -9.43
CA ASP A 218 -0.52 3.31 -8.90
C ASP A 218 0.14 2.24 -9.79
N ILE A 219 0.30 2.60 -11.07
CA ILE A 219 0.90 1.77 -12.11
C ILE A 219 2.40 1.64 -11.89
N ILE A 220 3.06 2.74 -11.53
CA ILE A 220 4.48 2.79 -11.18
C ILE A 220 4.66 2.98 -9.67
N ASN A 221 5.83 2.62 -9.15
CA ASN A 221 6.10 2.80 -7.72
C ASN A 221 6.67 4.20 -7.39
N SER A 222 7.62 4.72 -8.16
CA SER A 222 8.25 6.01 -7.82
C SER A 222 8.94 6.74 -8.98
N ASN A 223 9.25 6.05 -10.06
CA ASN A 223 10.07 6.58 -11.13
C ASN A 223 9.51 6.22 -12.50
N ILE A 224 9.58 7.15 -13.46
CA ILE A 224 9.07 6.93 -14.82
C ILE A 224 9.79 5.79 -15.55
N THR A 225 11.02 5.45 -15.19
CA THR A 225 11.73 4.31 -15.77
C THR A 225 11.05 2.97 -15.50
N GLU A 226 10.23 2.89 -14.45
CA GLU A 226 9.43 1.72 -14.06
C GLU A 226 8.23 1.52 -15.00
N PHE A 227 7.83 2.57 -15.73
CA PHE A 227 6.69 2.56 -16.64
C PHE A 227 6.84 1.56 -17.79
N ASN A 228 8.06 1.32 -18.27
CA ASN A 228 8.27 0.41 -19.41
C ASN A 228 7.84 -1.03 -19.09
N ASP A 229 8.14 -1.51 -17.89
CA ASP A 229 7.78 -2.85 -17.44
C ASP A 229 6.27 -2.96 -17.23
N ALA A 230 5.66 -1.95 -16.59
CA ALA A 230 4.20 -1.88 -16.47
C ALA A 230 3.50 -1.83 -17.83
N ALA A 231 4.02 -0.99 -18.74
CA ALA A 231 3.45 -0.86 -20.08
C ALA A 231 3.53 -2.17 -20.87
N ALA A 232 4.62 -2.93 -20.73
CA ALA A 232 4.74 -4.25 -21.36
C ALA A 232 3.67 -5.22 -20.84
N ALA A 233 3.38 -5.21 -19.55
CA ALA A 233 2.33 -6.04 -18.94
C ALA A 233 0.92 -5.57 -19.36
N ILE A 234 0.64 -4.27 -19.31
CA ILE A 234 -0.67 -3.71 -19.66
C ILE A 234 -1.02 -3.99 -21.14
N ARG A 235 -0.04 -3.94 -22.06
CA ARG A 235 -0.25 -4.28 -23.47
C ARG A 235 -0.64 -5.75 -23.71
N ARG A 236 -0.37 -6.63 -22.76
CA ARG A 236 -0.79 -8.05 -22.83
C ARG A 236 -2.24 -8.25 -22.43
N LEU A 237 -2.86 -7.27 -21.79
CA LEU A 237 -4.24 -7.37 -21.33
C LEU A 237 -5.21 -7.33 -22.51
N GLU A 238 -6.13 -8.30 -22.55
CA GLU A 238 -7.10 -8.47 -23.60
C GLU A 238 -8.51 -8.49 -23.03
N SER A 239 -9.38 -7.64 -23.57
CA SER A 239 -10.80 -7.60 -23.18
C SER A 239 -11.67 -7.10 -24.33
N PRO A 240 -12.89 -7.67 -24.53
CA PRO A 240 -13.81 -7.28 -25.59
C PRO A 240 -14.16 -5.78 -25.59
N HIS A 241 -14.28 -5.17 -24.40
CA HIS A 241 -14.62 -3.75 -24.29
C HIS A 241 -13.40 -2.87 -23.94
N GLY A 242 -12.19 -3.48 -23.91
CA GLY A 242 -10.92 -2.79 -23.76
C GLY A 242 -10.42 -2.68 -22.31
N VAL A 243 -9.27 -1.99 -22.19
CA VAL A 243 -8.56 -1.76 -20.94
C VAL A 243 -8.56 -0.26 -20.66
N TYR A 244 -9.03 0.15 -19.49
CA TYR A 244 -9.11 1.55 -19.07
C TYR A 244 -8.41 1.76 -17.75
N LEU A 245 -7.79 2.94 -17.59
CA LEU A 245 -6.98 3.26 -16.45
C LEU A 245 -7.42 4.60 -15.83
N CYS A 246 -7.25 4.78 -14.53
CA CYS A 246 -7.09 6.09 -13.92
C CYS A 246 -5.71 6.19 -13.27
N GLU A 247 -5.29 7.39 -12.85
CA GLU A 247 -4.04 7.61 -12.16
C GLU A 247 -4.17 7.37 -10.66
N GLY A 248 -3.04 7.04 -10.00
CA GLY A 248 -2.87 7.03 -8.56
C GLY A 248 -1.82 8.05 -8.10
N ASN A 249 -1.55 8.12 -6.81
CA ASN A 249 -0.60 9.09 -6.25
C ASN A 249 0.85 8.79 -6.64
N HIS A 250 1.23 7.53 -6.76
CA HIS A 250 2.58 7.14 -7.14
C HIS A 250 2.88 7.47 -8.60
N ASP A 251 1.88 7.44 -9.45
CA ASP A 251 1.99 7.79 -10.86
C ASP A 251 2.42 9.25 -11.07
N LEU A 252 2.12 10.12 -10.10
CA LEU A 252 2.44 11.55 -10.16
C LEU A 252 3.80 11.92 -9.54
N PHE A 253 4.53 10.98 -8.91
CA PHE A 253 5.84 11.26 -8.31
C PHE A 253 6.90 11.72 -9.32
N PRO A 254 6.97 11.19 -10.55
CA PRO A 254 7.88 11.72 -11.56
C PRO A 254 7.49 13.10 -12.11
N GLY A 255 6.24 13.47 -11.93
CA GLY A 255 5.58 14.64 -12.50
C GLY A 255 4.37 14.24 -13.34
N GLU A 256 3.29 14.98 -13.18
CA GLU A 256 2.00 14.73 -13.85
C GLU A 256 2.16 14.67 -15.38
N ASP A 257 2.73 15.72 -15.99
CA ASP A 257 2.93 15.79 -17.45
C ASP A 257 3.80 14.64 -17.99
N ILE A 258 4.75 14.16 -17.18
CA ILE A 258 5.66 13.06 -17.55
C ILE A 258 4.87 11.77 -17.65
N PHE A 259 4.05 11.45 -16.64
CA PHE A 259 3.24 10.24 -16.61
C PHE A 259 2.16 10.27 -17.70
N MET A 260 1.43 11.39 -17.83
CA MET A 260 0.41 11.58 -18.86
C MET A 260 0.98 11.38 -20.27
N THR A 261 2.17 11.96 -20.53
CA THR A 261 2.86 11.80 -21.80
C THR A 261 3.25 10.34 -22.06
N ALA A 262 3.71 9.62 -21.03
CA ALA A 262 4.07 8.20 -21.14
C ALA A 262 2.86 7.34 -21.48
N CYS A 263 1.73 7.55 -20.81
CA CYS A 263 0.46 6.87 -21.10
C CYS A 263 -0.02 7.15 -22.53
N ALA A 264 -0.01 8.41 -22.95
CA ALA A 264 -0.41 8.79 -24.31
C ALA A 264 0.47 8.13 -25.39
N ARG A 265 1.80 8.15 -25.21
CA ARG A 265 2.75 7.46 -26.11
C ARG A 265 2.57 5.95 -26.14
N ALA A 266 2.16 5.37 -25.02
CA ALA A 266 1.87 3.94 -24.94
C ALA A 266 0.52 3.55 -25.57
N GLY A 267 -0.33 4.54 -25.90
CA GLY A 267 -1.68 4.34 -26.44
C GLY A 267 -2.69 3.86 -25.41
N PHE A 268 -2.45 4.12 -24.12
CA PHE A 268 -3.34 3.69 -23.06
C PHE A 268 -4.57 4.60 -22.92
N LYS A 269 -5.72 4.00 -22.64
CA LYS A 269 -6.97 4.71 -22.38
C LYS A 269 -7.02 5.17 -20.93
N LEU A 270 -6.20 6.17 -20.60
CA LEU A 270 -6.19 6.81 -19.29
C LEU A 270 -7.34 7.80 -19.21
N LEU A 271 -8.25 7.57 -18.25
CA LEU A 271 -9.36 8.45 -17.95
C LEU A 271 -8.96 9.40 -16.82
N ARG A 272 -9.00 10.68 -17.11
CA ARG A 272 -8.70 11.76 -16.18
C ARG A 272 -9.64 12.94 -16.47
N GLU A 273 -10.54 13.23 -15.54
CA GLU A 273 -11.63 14.20 -15.74
C GLU A 273 -12.38 13.97 -17.07
N SER A 274 -12.51 12.71 -17.46
CA SER A 274 -13.06 12.29 -18.74
C SER A 274 -13.78 10.98 -18.61
N SER A 275 -14.60 10.66 -19.60
CA SER A 275 -15.33 9.39 -19.64
C SER A 275 -15.31 8.75 -21.02
N ALA A 276 -15.53 7.43 -21.03
CA ALA A 276 -15.75 6.63 -22.21
C ALA A 276 -17.14 6.01 -22.17
N ILE A 277 -17.86 6.04 -23.30
CA ILE A 277 -19.17 5.40 -23.45
C ILE A 277 -18.96 4.07 -24.16
N LEU A 278 -19.27 2.98 -23.47
CA LEU A 278 -19.10 1.62 -23.94
C LEU A 278 -20.49 1.03 -24.26
N PRO A 279 -20.78 0.77 -25.53
CA PRO A 279 -21.99 0.03 -25.91
C PRO A 279 -21.83 -1.44 -25.54
N ILE A 280 -22.66 -1.93 -24.61
CA ILE A 280 -22.64 -3.32 -24.15
C ILE A 280 -24.06 -3.86 -24.15
N ASN A 281 -24.33 -4.89 -24.94
CA ASN A 281 -25.63 -5.52 -25.01
C ASN A 281 -26.80 -4.53 -25.27
N GLY A 282 -26.58 -3.49 -26.07
CA GLY A 282 -27.55 -2.46 -26.37
C GLY A 282 -27.76 -1.39 -25.30
N ARG A 283 -26.99 -1.44 -24.21
CA ARG A 283 -26.96 -0.44 -23.12
C ARG A 283 -25.66 0.34 -23.13
N ARG A 284 -25.65 1.49 -22.44
CA ARG A 284 -24.43 2.29 -22.28
C ARG A 284 -23.84 2.04 -20.89
N LEU A 285 -22.63 1.50 -20.84
CA LEU A 285 -21.79 1.62 -19.66
C LEU A 285 -20.93 2.87 -19.87
N ILE A 286 -21.06 3.84 -18.96
CA ILE A 286 -20.31 5.09 -19.00
C ILE A 286 -19.24 5.00 -17.91
N LEU A 287 -17.98 4.90 -18.36
CA LEU A 287 -16.82 4.74 -17.50
C LEU A 287 -16.10 6.08 -17.35
N GLY A 288 -16.18 6.69 -16.17
CA GLY A 288 -15.52 7.95 -15.85
C GLY A 288 -14.26 7.73 -15.03
N GLY A 289 -13.25 8.60 -15.18
CA GLY A 289 -12.02 8.57 -14.38
C GLY A 289 -11.78 9.90 -13.67
N LEU A 290 -11.56 9.84 -12.36
CA LEU A 290 -11.16 10.98 -11.54
C LEU A 290 -9.64 11.07 -11.45
N PRO A 291 -9.08 12.28 -11.40
CA PRO A 291 -7.66 12.48 -11.14
C PRO A 291 -7.33 12.21 -9.67
N TRP A 292 -6.05 12.04 -9.37
CA TRP A 292 -5.58 12.09 -8.00
C TRP A 292 -5.58 13.54 -7.48
N TYR A 293 -6.34 13.81 -6.45
CA TYR A 293 -6.37 15.14 -5.82
C TYR A 293 -5.26 15.29 -4.78
N SER A 294 -4.16 15.95 -5.14
CA SER A 294 -2.96 16.11 -4.31
C SER A 294 -3.15 16.93 -3.01
N ARG A 295 -4.29 17.58 -2.83
CA ARG A 295 -4.61 18.41 -1.65
C ARG A 295 -5.69 17.79 -0.78
N GLY A 296 -5.55 16.50 -0.49
CA GLY A 296 -6.36 15.82 0.52
C GLY A 296 -7.81 15.61 0.09
N PHE A 297 -8.08 14.57 -0.69
CA PHE A 297 -9.41 13.96 -0.95
C PHE A 297 -10.59 14.93 -1.13
N HIS A 298 -10.36 16.15 -1.62
CA HIS A 298 -11.37 17.21 -1.76
C HIS A 298 -12.10 17.18 -3.11
N GLY A 299 -12.23 15.99 -3.73
CA GLY A 299 -13.24 15.80 -4.77
C GLY A 299 -14.62 16.08 -4.20
N ASN A 300 -15.53 16.62 -5.00
CA ASN A 300 -16.92 16.80 -4.62
C ASN A 300 -17.85 16.07 -5.61
N ALA A 301 -19.13 15.95 -5.26
CA ALA A 301 -20.08 15.26 -6.11
C ALA A 301 -20.18 15.86 -7.52
N ALA A 302 -20.01 17.17 -7.66
CA ALA A 302 -20.02 17.84 -8.96
C ALA A 302 -18.84 17.46 -9.84
N ASP A 303 -17.69 17.03 -9.27
CA ASP A 303 -16.56 16.52 -10.05
C ASP A 303 -16.92 15.17 -10.68
N VAL A 304 -17.64 14.33 -9.95
CA VAL A 304 -18.16 13.06 -10.47
C VAL A 304 -19.24 13.30 -11.52
N ASP A 305 -20.19 14.18 -11.24
CA ASP A 305 -21.33 14.46 -12.12
C ASP A 305 -20.85 15.01 -13.49
N ARG A 306 -19.78 15.82 -13.50
CA ARG A 306 -19.19 16.34 -14.74
C ARG A 306 -18.59 15.28 -15.66
N LEU A 307 -18.25 14.08 -15.13
CA LEU A 307 -17.76 12.96 -15.94
C LEU A 307 -18.83 12.39 -16.86
N PHE A 308 -20.11 12.59 -16.51
CA PHE A 308 -21.19 11.87 -17.15
C PHE A 308 -22.02 12.80 -18.03
N PRO A 309 -22.40 12.33 -19.25
CA PRO A 309 -23.44 13.00 -20.02
C PRO A 309 -24.79 12.90 -19.31
N GLU A 310 -25.79 13.58 -19.82
CA GLU A 310 -27.17 13.45 -19.33
C GLU A 310 -27.56 11.95 -19.25
N ARG A 311 -28.11 11.56 -18.08
CA ARG A 311 -28.52 10.18 -17.81
C ARG A 311 -29.68 9.77 -18.72
N ARG A 312 -29.52 8.64 -19.39
CA ARG A 312 -30.61 7.97 -20.10
C ARG A 312 -31.04 6.74 -19.31
N GLU A 313 -32.29 6.35 -19.55
CA GLU A 313 -32.79 5.11 -18.97
C GLU A 313 -31.92 3.90 -19.41
N GLY A 314 -31.51 3.11 -18.44
CA GLY A 314 -30.63 1.97 -18.67
C GLY A 314 -29.14 2.29 -18.82
N ASP A 315 -28.69 3.51 -18.46
CA ASP A 315 -27.27 3.82 -18.31
C ASP A 315 -26.71 3.19 -17.02
N LEU A 316 -25.53 2.61 -17.14
CA LEU A 316 -24.69 2.22 -15.99
C LEU A 316 -23.52 3.19 -15.89
N ARG A 317 -23.39 3.90 -14.78
CA ARG A 317 -22.32 4.87 -14.52
C ARG A 317 -21.31 4.32 -13.55
N VAL A 318 -20.08 4.07 -14.05
CA VAL A 318 -18.97 3.53 -13.28
C VAL A 318 -17.86 4.57 -13.16
N VAL A 319 -17.36 4.80 -11.95
CA VAL A 319 -16.25 5.72 -11.67
C VAL A 319 -15.01 4.94 -11.30
N LEU A 320 -13.89 5.25 -11.95
CA LEU A 320 -12.56 4.87 -11.53
C LEU A 320 -11.96 6.00 -10.70
N ALA A 321 -11.64 5.71 -9.45
CA ALA A 321 -11.02 6.66 -8.55
C ALA A 321 -10.03 5.93 -7.66
N HIS A 322 -8.75 6.30 -7.69
CA HIS A 322 -7.74 5.57 -6.94
C HIS A 322 -8.03 5.54 -5.43
N HIS A 323 -8.37 6.70 -4.82
CA HIS A 323 -8.64 6.76 -3.38
C HIS A 323 -10.11 6.48 -3.04
N PRO A 324 -10.39 5.50 -2.16
CA PRO A 324 -11.76 5.05 -1.89
C PRO A 324 -12.61 6.07 -1.11
N ASN A 325 -12.02 7.01 -0.36
CA ASN A 325 -12.80 8.02 0.37
C ASN A 325 -13.53 9.00 -0.55
N LEU A 326 -13.18 9.05 -1.86
CA LEU A 326 -14.00 9.78 -2.85
C LEU A 326 -15.44 9.24 -2.95
N PHE A 327 -15.68 8.04 -2.44
CA PHE A 327 -17.04 7.49 -2.33
C PHE A 327 -17.99 8.32 -1.46
N HIS A 328 -17.46 9.12 -0.53
CA HIS A 328 -18.27 10.12 0.19
C HIS A 328 -18.91 11.15 -0.75
N HIS A 329 -18.35 11.32 -1.93
CA HIS A 329 -18.74 12.26 -2.96
C HIS A 329 -19.05 11.58 -4.29
N ALA A 330 -19.64 10.38 -4.26
CA ALA A 330 -19.84 9.55 -5.46
C ALA A 330 -20.81 10.13 -6.50
N GLY A 331 -21.45 11.29 -6.25
CA GLY A 331 -22.31 11.97 -7.21
C GLY A 331 -23.43 11.07 -7.75
N ASP A 332 -23.72 11.19 -9.03
CA ASP A 332 -24.69 10.34 -9.74
C ASP A 332 -24.03 9.11 -10.38
N SER A 333 -23.13 8.42 -9.64
CA SER A 333 -22.56 7.14 -10.04
C SER A 333 -23.33 5.97 -9.45
N ASP A 334 -23.32 4.83 -10.14
CA ASP A 334 -23.92 3.58 -9.67
C ASP A 334 -22.88 2.68 -9.00
N LEU A 335 -21.64 2.70 -9.52
CA LEU A 335 -20.50 1.90 -9.04
C LEU A 335 -19.22 2.74 -9.05
N MET A 336 -18.44 2.65 -7.98
CA MET A 336 -17.08 3.17 -7.90
C MET A 336 -16.08 2.04 -7.69
N LEU A 337 -14.95 2.09 -8.38
CA LEU A 337 -13.86 1.14 -8.27
C LEU A 337 -12.60 1.87 -7.81
N SER A 338 -11.97 1.37 -6.74
CA SER A 338 -10.83 2.03 -6.09
C SER A 338 -9.76 1.05 -5.64
N GLY A 339 -8.56 1.55 -5.37
CA GLY A 339 -7.42 0.82 -4.80
C GLY A 339 -6.81 1.56 -3.61
N HIS A 340 -5.49 1.87 -3.68
CA HIS A 340 -4.72 2.71 -2.76
C HIS A 340 -4.43 2.12 -1.38
N THR A 341 -5.34 1.39 -0.79
CA THR A 341 -5.28 0.99 0.62
C THR A 341 -4.48 -0.28 0.86
N HIS A 342 -4.18 -1.03 -0.21
CA HIS A 342 -3.60 -2.38 -0.15
C HIS A 342 -4.31 -3.33 0.84
N GLY A 343 -5.63 -3.16 1.01
CA GLY A 343 -6.42 -3.91 1.98
C GLY A 343 -5.99 -3.69 3.44
N GLY A 344 -5.32 -2.56 3.72
CA GLY A 344 -4.72 -2.26 5.00
C GLY A 344 -3.35 -2.89 5.22
N GLN A 345 -2.79 -3.61 4.24
CA GLN A 345 -1.44 -4.18 4.17
C GLN A 345 -1.12 -5.19 5.29
N ILE A 346 -1.33 -4.83 6.56
CA ILE A 346 -1.13 -5.68 7.74
C ILE A 346 -2.42 -5.70 8.54
N MET A 347 -3.11 -6.85 8.48
CA MET A 347 -4.41 -7.07 9.08
C MET A 347 -4.43 -8.39 9.87
N LEU A 348 -5.11 -8.38 11.00
CA LEU A 348 -5.45 -9.57 11.80
C LEU A 348 -6.98 -9.62 11.90
N GLY A 349 -7.63 -10.24 10.91
CA GLY A 349 -9.05 -10.10 10.69
C GLY A 349 -9.40 -8.64 10.34
N ASP A 350 -10.34 -8.05 11.06
CA ASP A 350 -10.77 -6.64 10.86
C ASP A 350 -9.94 -5.63 11.66
N VAL A 351 -8.87 -6.07 12.34
CA VAL A 351 -7.98 -5.21 13.13
C VAL A 351 -6.67 -5.03 12.40
N GLY A 352 -6.26 -3.78 12.18
CA GLY A 352 -5.00 -3.45 11.51
C GLY A 352 -4.98 -2.04 10.94
N PHE A 353 -4.11 -1.79 9.98
CA PHE A 353 -3.94 -0.45 9.41
C PHE A 353 -5.13 -0.02 8.54
N GLY A 354 -5.86 -0.96 7.92
CA GLY A 354 -7.01 -0.63 7.10
C GLY A 354 -7.99 0.30 7.84
N PRO A 355 -8.71 -0.19 8.88
CA PRO A 355 -9.70 0.62 9.60
C PRO A 355 -9.10 1.75 10.44
N LEU A 356 -7.79 1.76 10.67
CA LEU A 356 -7.11 2.84 11.39
C LEU A 356 -6.92 4.09 10.53
N PHE A 357 -6.72 3.91 9.22
CA PHE A 357 -6.36 5.01 8.31
C PHE A 357 -7.41 5.31 7.24
N PHE A 358 -8.33 4.37 6.96
CA PHE A 358 -9.28 4.48 5.86
C PHE A 358 -10.71 4.17 6.30
N ASP A 359 -11.67 4.93 5.79
CA ASP A 359 -13.09 4.64 5.99
C ASP A 359 -13.53 3.41 5.19
N TYR A 360 -12.88 3.19 4.03
CA TYR A 360 -13.09 2.07 3.12
C TYR A 360 -11.73 1.47 2.76
N TRP A 361 -11.43 0.22 3.15
CA TRP A 361 -10.08 -0.33 2.96
C TRP A 361 -9.99 -1.62 2.14
N SER A 362 -11.07 -2.41 2.01
CA SER A 362 -11.06 -3.65 1.25
C SER A 362 -12.46 -4.15 0.97
N GLY A 363 -12.72 -4.61 -0.24
CA GLY A 363 -13.95 -5.28 -0.60
C GLY A 363 -15.11 -4.36 -0.97
N LEU A 364 -16.31 -4.76 -0.64
CA LEU A 364 -17.54 -4.14 -1.12
C LEU A 364 -18.21 -3.31 -0.02
N TYR A 365 -18.58 -2.08 -0.36
CA TYR A 365 -19.35 -1.17 0.48
C TYR A 365 -20.57 -0.65 -0.29
N ARG A 366 -21.63 -0.33 0.45
CA ARG A 366 -22.85 0.25 -0.12
C ARG A 366 -23.30 1.47 0.68
N ARG A 367 -23.80 2.50 -0.04
CA ARG A 367 -24.39 3.69 0.52
C ARG A 367 -25.58 4.10 -0.34
N GLY A 368 -26.79 3.86 0.16
CA GLY A 368 -28.01 4.04 -0.63
C GLY A 368 -27.99 3.15 -1.87
N ALA A 369 -28.15 3.74 -3.06
CA ALA A 369 -28.13 3.06 -4.34
C ALA A 369 -26.71 2.83 -4.89
N GLN A 370 -25.68 3.42 -4.27
CA GLN A 370 -24.31 3.41 -4.76
C GLN A 370 -23.50 2.25 -4.16
N THR A 371 -22.64 1.66 -4.98
CA THR A 371 -21.73 0.59 -4.58
C THR A 371 -20.29 1.03 -4.80
N LEU A 372 -19.40 0.67 -3.86
CA LEU A 372 -17.95 0.82 -3.97
C LEU A 372 -17.29 -0.54 -3.85
N VAL A 373 -16.29 -0.79 -4.70
CA VAL A 373 -15.35 -1.91 -4.55
C VAL A 373 -13.95 -1.36 -4.37
N VAL A 374 -13.30 -1.78 -3.29
CA VAL A 374 -11.90 -1.43 -2.99
C VAL A 374 -11.05 -2.66 -3.15
N SER A 375 -10.07 -2.59 -4.05
CA SER A 375 -9.09 -3.64 -4.30
C SER A 375 -7.95 -3.59 -3.28
N ASN A 376 -7.42 -4.76 -2.90
CA ASN A 376 -6.19 -4.85 -2.11
C ASN A 376 -4.92 -4.59 -2.93
N GLY A 377 -5.06 -4.36 -4.24
CA GLY A 377 -3.91 -4.20 -5.14
C GLY A 377 -3.26 -5.51 -5.55
N ALA A 378 -2.78 -5.58 -6.79
CA ALA A 378 -2.12 -6.76 -7.36
C ALA A 378 -0.60 -6.74 -7.20
N GLY A 379 0.00 -5.55 -7.12
CA GLY A 379 1.43 -5.35 -6.87
C GLY A 379 1.73 -4.90 -5.45
N ASP A 380 3.00 -4.52 -5.22
CA ASP A 380 3.49 -4.17 -3.88
C ASP A 380 4.41 -2.96 -3.92
N TRP A 381 4.08 -1.94 -3.12
CA TRP A 381 5.01 -0.85 -2.80
C TRP A 381 5.85 -1.18 -1.56
N PHE A 382 5.44 -2.19 -0.79
CA PHE A 382 5.95 -2.57 0.52
C PHE A 382 6.10 -4.10 0.60
N PRO A 383 7.24 -4.63 1.05
CA PRO A 383 7.58 -6.05 0.91
C PRO A 383 6.92 -7.00 1.92
N CYS A 384 5.75 -6.68 2.43
CA CYS A 384 5.09 -7.51 3.44
C CYS A 384 3.58 -7.37 3.34
N ARG A 385 2.86 -8.49 3.27
CA ARG A 385 1.40 -8.56 3.36
C ARG A 385 1.00 -9.57 4.42
N ILE A 386 0.15 -9.17 5.36
CA ILE A 386 -0.42 -10.04 6.38
C ILE A 386 -1.93 -9.83 6.40
N GLY A 387 -2.70 -10.87 6.13
CA GLY A 387 -4.17 -10.80 6.14
C GLY A 387 -4.81 -9.95 5.02
N ALA A 388 -3.98 -9.37 4.14
CA ALA A 388 -4.40 -8.57 2.99
C ALA A 388 -3.64 -9.04 1.73
N PRO A 389 -3.98 -10.22 1.16
CA PRO A 389 -3.27 -10.79 0.02
C PRO A 389 -3.36 -9.89 -1.22
N ALA A 390 -2.36 -9.99 -2.10
CA ALA A 390 -2.43 -9.38 -3.41
C ALA A 390 -3.59 -9.98 -4.22
N GLU A 391 -4.34 -9.15 -4.95
CA GLU A 391 -5.54 -9.64 -5.63
C GLU A 391 -5.79 -9.01 -6.99
N ILE A 392 -6.47 -9.78 -7.84
CA ILE A 392 -7.18 -9.32 -9.02
C ILE A 392 -8.67 -9.54 -8.73
N GLY A 393 -9.48 -8.49 -8.77
CA GLY A 393 -10.92 -8.59 -8.58
C GLY A 393 -11.60 -9.10 -9.85
N ARG A 394 -12.37 -10.20 -9.77
CA ARG A 394 -13.35 -10.56 -10.77
C ARG A 394 -14.73 -10.15 -10.29
N LEU A 395 -15.19 -9.02 -10.81
CA LEU A 395 -16.44 -8.40 -10.40
C LEU A 395 -17.57 -8.86 -11.34
N ARG A 396 -18.56 -9.54 -10.79
CA ARG A 396 -19.76 -9.92 -11.50
C ARG A 396 -20.90 -8.99 -11.09
N LEU A 397 -21.39 -8.19 -12.01
CA LEU A 397 -22.47 -7.27 -11.74
C LEU A 397 -23.81 -8.00 -11.59
N THR A 398 -24.59 -7.65 -10.58
CA THR A 398 -25.92 -8.19 -10.33
C THR A 398 -26.88 -7.07 -9.92
N ARG A 399 -28.14 -7.23 -10.20
CA ARG A 399 -29.15 -6.30 -9.70
C ARG A 399 -29.22 -6.39 -8.19
N ALA A 400 -29.24 -5.24 -7.52
CA ALA A 400 -29.51 -5.20 -6.09
C ALA A 400 -30.99 -5.58 -5.90
N GLY A 401 -31.21 -6.60 -5.04
CA GLY A 401 -32.55 -6.99 -4.62
C GLY A 401 -33.17 -5.95 -3.70
#